data_de9e00e03cc49b29f889090bee95021d
#
_entry.id   de9e00e03cc49b29f889090bee95021d
#
_cell.length_a   1.000
_cell.length_b   1.000
_cell.length_c   1.000
_cell.angle_alpha   90.00
_cell.angle_beta   90.00
_cell.angle_gamma   90.00
#
_symmetry.space_group_name_H-M   'P 1'
#
loop_
_entity.id
_entity.type
_entity.pdbx_description
1 polymer ?
#
loop_
_entity_poly.entity_id
_entity_poly.type
_entity_poly.pdbx_seq_one_letter_code
_entity_poly.pdbx_strand_id
1 'polypeptide(L)'
;MNKHSLNCYVSLVTVYFGFKDSTLNKTEVLLYFGTPTKSEISKHLTKVISDTIISNKVLVCDIERKKLNIDIEERDFGKTMEQLILEKVKAEGIQYYLGLYYI
;
A
#
# COMPACT_ATOMS: atom_id res chain seq x y z
N MET A 1 26.15 -10.39 -19.30
CA MET A 1 25.87 -9.74 -18.01
C MET A 1 24.49 -10.09 -17.56
N ASN A 2 24.43 -10.65 -16.38
CA ASN A 2 23.13 -11.02 -15.81
C ASN A 2 22.50 -9.81 -15.14
N LYS A 3 21.47 -9.28 -15.78
CA LYS A 3 20.63 -8.28 -15.14
C LYS A 3 19.63 -9.01 -14.25
N HIS A 4 19.63 -8.69 -12.98
CA HIS A 4 18.61 -9.15 -12.06
C HIS A 4 17.46 -8.17 -12.08
N SER A 5 16.26 -8.69 -12.18
CA SER A 5 15.06 -7.87 -12.11
C SER A 5 14.03 -8.54 -11.22
N LEU A 6 13.23 -7.72 -10.57
CA LEU A 6 12.10 -8.14 -9.77
C LEU A 6 10.83 -7.60 -10.41
N ASN A 7 9.90 -8.50 -10.73
CA ASN A 7 8.59 -8.13 -11.22
C ASN A 7 7.57 -8.45 -10.14
N CYS A 8 6.79 -7.47 -9.74
CA CYS A 8 5.75 -7.67 -8.75
C CYS A 8 4.59 -6.72 -8.99
N TYR A 9 3.47 -7.03 -8.35
CA TYR A 9 2.31 -6.16 -8.38
C TYR A 9 2.15 -5.49 -7.01
N VAL A 10 1.74 -4.23 -7.05
CA VAL A 10 1.29 -3.49 -5.88
C VAL A 10 -0.07 -2.88 -6.18
N SER A 11 -0.81 -2.60 -5.14
CA SER A 11 -2.13 -1.97 -5.26
C SER A 11 -2.14 -0.67 -4.47
N LEU A 12 -2.56 0.40 -5.11
CA LEU A 12 -2.82 1.69 -4.48
C LEU A 12 -4.30 1.73 -4.13
N VAL A 13 -4.59 1.71 -2.86
CA VAL A 13 -5.96 1.62 -2.35
C VAL A 13 -6.36 2.95 -1.76
N THR A 14 -7.34 3.60 -2.36
CA THR A 14 -7.91 4.83 -1.83
C THR A 14 -8.96 4.48 -0.80
N VAL A 15 -8.78 4.98 0.42
CA VAL A 15 -9.60 4.67 1.57
C VAL A 15 -10.16 5.95 2.17
N TYR A 16 -11.42 5.91 2.53
CA TYR A 16 -12.10 6.98 3.21
C TYR A 16 -12.29 6.62 4.69
N PHE A 17 -11.81 7.47 5.56
CA PHE A 17 -11.91 7.30 7.01
C PHE A 17 -12.90 8.30 7.60
N GLY A 18 -13.84 7.81 8.40
CA GLY A 18 -14.66 8.63 9.26
C GLY A 18 -14.17 8.55 10.70
N PHE A 19 -13.92 9.68 11.34
CA PHE A 19 -13.46 9.72 12.72
C PHE A 19 -14.65 9.71 13.70
N LYS A 20 -14.48 9.00 14.82
CA LYS A 20 -15.46 9.03 15.92
C LYS A 20 -15.56 10.44 16.48
N ASP A 21 -16.77 10.82 16.86
CA ASP A 21 -17.05 12.10 17.52
C ASP A 21 -16.55 13.33 16.76
N SER A 22 -16.34 13.17 15.44
CA SER A 22 -15.86 14.25 14.58
C SER A 22 -16.61 14.23 13.25
N THR A 23 -16.80 15.41 12.70
CA THR A 23 -17.27 15.56 11.32
C THR A 23 -16.13 15.50 10.32
N LEU A 24 -14.89 15.40 10.80
CA LEU A 24 -13.72 15.32 9.94
C LEU A 24 -13.61 13.94 9.30
N ASN A 25 -13.43 13.97 8.00
CA ASN A 25 -13.23 12.78 7.19
C ASN A 25 -11.89 12.90 6.49
N LYS A 26 -11.22 11.79 6.30
CA LYS A 26 -9.91 11.78 5.68
C LYS A 26 -9.86 10.72 4.59
N THR A 27 -9.28 11.09 3.45
CA THR A 27 -9.01 10.17 2.35
C THR A 27 -7.50 9.94 2.28
N GLU A 28 -7.10 8.68 2.27
CA GLU A 28 -5.70 8.30 2.18
C GLU A 28 -5.51 7.24 1.10
N VAL A 29 -4.31 7.21 0.54
CA VAL A 29 -3.89 6.15 -0.39
C VAL A 29 -2.97 5.21 0.35
N LEU A 30 -3.36 3.94 0.46
CA LEU A 30 -2.58 2.89 1.09
C LEU A 30 -1.92 2.02 0.03
N LEU A 31 -0.70 1.60 0.30
CA LEU A 31 0.07 0.75 -0.59
C LEU A 31 0.03 -0.70 -0.09
N TYR A 32 -0.51 -1.59 -0.90
CA TYR A 32 -0.57 -3.02 -0.63
C TYR A 32 0.31 -3.81 -1.57
N PHE A 33 0.95 -4.83 -1.05
CA PHE A 33 1.67 -5.79 -1.88
C PHE A 33 0.69 -6.74 -2.58
N GLY A 34 0.90 -6.97 -3.86
CA GLY A 34 0.07 -7.87 -4.64
C GLY A 34 -1.22 -7.23 -5.15
N THR A 35 -2.22 -8.05 -5.35
CA THR A 35 -3.51 -7.65 -5.92
C THR A 35 -4.68 -8.09 -5.03
N PRO A 36 -4.74 -7.61 -3.79
CA PRO A 36 -5.81 -8.00 -2.88
C PRO A 36 -7.17 -7.55 -3.39
N THR A 37 -8.20 -8.29 -3.02
CA THR A 37 -9.58 -7.94 -3.33
C THR A 37 -10.07 -6.85 -2.37
N LYS A 38 -11.12 -6.15 -2.76
CA LYS A 38 -11.77 -5.15 -1.93
C LYS A 38 -12.22 -5.74 -0.58
N SER A 39 -12.74 -6.96 -0.59
CA SER A 39 -13.16 -7.67 0.61
C SER A 39 -11.99 -7.95 1.56
N GLU A 40 -10.88 -8.42 1.01
CA GLU A 40 -9.67 -8.69 1.79
C GLU A 40 -9.11 -7.41 2.44
N ILE A 41 -9.08 -6.32 1.69
CA ILE A 41 -8.63 -5.03 2.19
C ILE A 41 -9.54 -4.52 3.31
N SER A 42 -10.86 -4.63 3.13
CA SER A 42 -11.82 -4.21 4.14
C SER A 42 -11.65 -4.99 5.45
N LYS A 43 -11.45 -6.30 5.37
CA LYS A 43 -11.19 -7.15 6.54
C LYS A 43 -9.88 -6.76 7.24
N HIS A 44 -8.84 -6.53 6.46
CA HIS A 44 -7.54 -6.13 6.98
C HIS A 44 -7.63 -4.80 7.72
N LEU A 45 -8.25 -3.81 7.12
CA LEU A 45 -8.41 -2.48 7.72
C LEU A 45 -9.23 -2.54 9.01
N THR A 46 -10.27 -3.35 9.05
CA THR A 46 -11.07 -3.55 10.28
C THR A 46 -10.19 -4.06 11.42
N LYS A 47 -9.28 -5.00 11.16
CA LYS A 47 -8.34 -5.49 12.17
C LYS A 47 -7.32 -4.45 12.62
N VAL A 48 -6.76 -3.72 11.67
CA VAL A 48 -5.65 -2.79 11.93
C VAL A 48 -6.11 -1.57 12.71
N ILE A 49 -7.33 -1.12 12.48
CA ILE A 49 -7.84 0.16 13.01
C ILE A 49 -9.01 0.01 13.99
N SER A 50 -9.34 -1.22 14.38
CA SER A 50 -10.46 -1.47 15.28
C SER A 50 -10.35 -0.74 16.62
N ASP A 51 -9.14 -0.52 17.10
CA ASP A 51 -8.86 0.11 18.39
C ASP A 51 -8.52 1.60 18.27
N THR A 52 -8.74 2.20 17.12
CA THR A 52 -8.42 3.60 16.88
C THR A 52 -9.63 4.51 17.10
N ILE A 53 -9.39 5.81 17.03
CA ILE A 53 -10.41 6.86 17.09
C ILE A 53 -11.27 6.93 15.82
N ILE A 54 -11.06 6.02 14.88
CA ILE A 54 -11.77 5.99 13.60
C ILE A 54 -13.13 5.30 13.80
N SER A 55 -14.17 5.89 13.23
CA SER A 55 -15.53 5.30 13.26
C SER A 55 -15.59 4.06 12.35
N ASN A 56 -16.68 3.29 12.46
CA ASN A 56 -16.90 2.08 11.68
C ASN A 56 -17.00 2.32 10.15
N LYS A 57 -16.89 3.57 9.72
CA LYS A 57 -16.99 3.93 8.30
C LYS A 57 -15.60 4.00 7.67
N VAL A 58 -15.03 2.85 7.42
CA VAL A 58 -13.86 2.74 6.57
C VAL A 58 -14.30 2.16 5.25
N LEU A 59 -14.17 2.95 4.20
CA LEU A 59 -14.62 2.57 2.87
C LEU A 59 -13.43 2.48 1.92
N VAL A 60 -13.34 1.37 1.22
CA VAL A 60 -12.41 1.24 0.10
C VAL A 60 -13.05 1.88 -1.11
N CYS A 61 -12.52 3.01 -1.55
CA CYS A 61 -13.10 3.80 -2.63
C CYS A 61 -12.60 3.41 -4.00
N ASP A 62 -11.33 3.01 -4.10
CA ASP A 62 -10.72 2.67 -5.38
C ASP A 62 -9.50 1.76 -5.15
N ILE A 63 -9.20 0.95 -6.15
CA ILE A 63 -8.01 0.10 -6.16
C ILE A 63 -7.34 0.25 -7.51
N GLU A 64 -6.14 0.83 -7.53
CA GLU A 64 -5.32 0.92 -8.72
C GLU A 64 -4.17 -0.08 -8.60
N ARG A 65 -4.16 -1.09 -9.47
CA ARG A 65 -3.11 -2.10 -9.50
C ARG A 65 -2.01 -1.67 -10.43
N LYS A 66 -0.77 -1.83 -9.98
CA LYS A 66 0.41 -1.48 -10.77
C LYS A 66 1.39 -2.63 -10.79
N LYS A 67 1.94 -2.90 -11.97
CA LYS A 67 3.06 -3.82 -12.13
C LYS A 67 4.36 -3.02 -11.99
N LEU A 68 5.22 -3.46 -11.10
CA LEU A 68 6.53 -2.87 -10.91
C LEU A 68 7.59 -3.77 -11.53
N ASN A 69 8.46 -3.15 -12.33
CA ASN A 69 9.66 -3.78 -12.86
C ASN A 69 10.85 -3.10 -12.18
N ILE A 70 11.50 -3.81 -11.28
CA ILE A 70 12.61 -3.25 -10.50
C ILE A 70 13.90 -3.88 -11.00
N ASP A 71 14.78 -3.05 -11.54
CA ASP A 71 16.13 -3.48 -11.91
C ASP A 71 16.98 -3.51 -10.65
N ILE A 72 17.52 -4.68 -10.34
CA ILE A 72 18.36 -4.88 -9.17
C ILE A 72 19.83 -4.69 -9.59
N GLU A 73 20.47 -3.70 -9.00
CA GLU A 73 21.86 -3.39 -9.20
C GLU A 73 22.68 -3.89 -8.00
N GLU A 74 24.00 -3.87 -8.15
CA GLU A 74 24.91 -4.32 -7.10
C GLU A 74 24.71 -3.56 -5.78
N ARG A 75 24.40 -2.28 -5.85
CA ARG A 75 24.07 -1.46 -4.66
C ARG A 75 22.82 -1.93 -3.91
N ASP A 76 21.97 -2.69 -4.57
CA ASP A 76 20.71 -3.18 -4.00
C ASP A 76 20.88 -4.53 -3.29
N PHE A 77 22.06 -5.14 -3.39
CA PHE A 77 22.32 -6.42 -2.73
C PHE A 77 22.27 -6.25 -1.22
N GLY A 78 21.54 -7.14 -0.58
CA GLY A 78 21.30 -7.06 0.86
C GLY A 78 20.03 -6.30 1.26
N LYS A 79 19.38 -5.61 0.32
CA LYS A 79 18.08 -4.98 0.58
C LYS A 79 16.97 -6.02 0.57
N THR A 80 15.95 -5.79 1.40
CA THR A 80 14.74 -6.61 1.38
C THR A 80 13.87 -6.27 0.16
N MET A 81 12.97 -7.17 -0.19
CA MET A 81 11.99 -6.91 -1.24
C MET A 81 11.14 -5.68 -0.92
N GLU A 82 10.75 -5.51 0.33
CA GLU A 82 10.00 -4.33 0.78
C GLU A 82 10.77 -3.04 0.51
N GLN A 83 12.06 -3.00 0.87
CA GLN A 83 12.90 -1.83 0.61
C GLN A 83 12.98 -1.50 -0.87
N LEU A 84 13.15 -2.50 -1.72
CA LEU A 84 13.21 -2.32 -3.17
C LEU A 84 11.90 -1.77 -3.74
N ILE A 85 10.79 -2.31 -3.27
CA ILE A 85 9.45 -1.84 -3.68
C ILE A 85 9.22 -0.40 -3.27
N LEU A 86 9.52 -0.05 -2.02
CA LEU A 86 9.32 1.30 -1.50
C LEU A 86 10.20 2.33 -2.23
N GLU A 87 11.44 1.98 -2.53
CA GLU A 87 12.34 2.82 -3.31
C GLU A 87 11.81 3.06 -4.73
N LYS A 88 11.30 2.01 -5.37
CA LYS A 88 10.74 2.11 -6.72
C LYS A 88 9.49 2.97 -6.75
N VAL A 89 8.59 2.79 -5.80
CA VAL A 89 7.36 3.58 -5.67
C VAL A 89 7.70 5.05 -5.44
N LYS A 90 8.68 5.33 -4.60
CA LYS A 90 9.15 6.68 -4.36
C LYS A 90 9.78 7.30 -5.62
N ALA A 91 10.59 6.54 -6.35
CA ALA A 91 11.22 6.98 -7.58
C ALA A 91 10.19 7.34 -8.67
N GLU A 92 9.05 6.67 -8.69
CA GLU A 92 7.94 6.97 -9.60
C GLU A 92 7.07 8.14 -9.13
N GLY A 93 7.37 8.75 -7.99
CA GLY A 93 6.63 9.89 -7.48
C GLY A 93 5.27 9.54 -6.87
N ILE A 94 5.06 8.28 -6.56
CA ILE A 94 3.79 7.81 -5.98
C ILE A 94 3.77 8.15 -4.49
N GLN A 95 2.71 8.84 -4.05
CA GLN A 95 2.49 9.17 -2.65
C GLN A 95 1.55 8.15 -2.02
N TYR A 96 1.89 7.70 -0.80
CA TYR A 96 1.09 6.75 -0.04
C TYR A 96 1.25 7.02 1.45
N TYR A 97 0.27 6.55 2.22
CA TYR A 97 0.24 6.73 3.66
C TYR A 97 0.85 5.53 4.37
N LEU A 98 1.80 5.78 5.28
CA LEU A 98 2.55 4.77 6.03
C LEU A 98 3.46 3.92 5.12
N GLY A 99 3.53 2.64 5.33
CA GLY A 99 4.40 1.72 4.63
C GLY A 99 3.65 0.75 3.73
N LEU A 100 4.31 -0.33 3.38
CA LEU A 100 3.74 -1.38 2.55
C LEU A 100 2.97 -2.37 3.43
N TYR A 101 1.72 -2.64 3.07
CA TYR A 101 0.86 -3.59 3.76
C TYR A 101 0.82 -4.93 3.04
N TYR A 102 0.68 -5.99 3.82
CA TYR A 102 0.53 -7.36 3.33
C TYR A 102 -0.77 -7.96 3.87
N ILE A 103 -1.41 -8.75 3.03
CA ILE A 103 -2.59 -9.50 3.42
C ILE A 103 -2.27 -10.98 3.46
#